data_6e7e5f40cff3b75a32a0f6b946ed9531
#
_entry.id   6e7e5f40cff3b75a32a0f6b946ed9531
#
_cell.length_a   1.000
_cell.length_b   1.000
_cell.length_c   1.000
_cell.angle_alpha   90.00
_cell.angle_beta   90.00
_cell.angle_gamma   90.00
#
_symmetry.space_group_name_H-M   'P 1'
#
loop_
_entity.id
_entity.type
_entity.pdbx_description
1 polymer ?
#
loop_
_entity_poly.entity_id
_entity_poly.type
_entity_poly.pdbx_seq_one_letter_code
_entity_poly.pdbx_strand_id
1 'polypeptide(L)'
;MMSSKMSSKAFAGFIVYILSALALPLSVAAAPTGPRHVMSLSVCTDDLLLDLLPPGRIASVTYLSRDPSNSYLWAQAAKVGINYGSAEEVLAEKPDLVLAGTYTTPATRMLIKKLGMPMLEVPPANSFDDIRAQTRTVAHALGQDAVAESLIARMDTTLKQLESTKPSRVIRVAGWSGGGSVPGKGTLFDAILRAAGGVNIASDEDVSYGAFDIEQLLRARPDILAYGENSVSPSLRTDEAQHPIILELYARRRISYPNALYGCGVVESADAAVALRASLFDAMRNPGGPP
;
A
#
# COMPACT_ATOMS: atom_id res chain seq x y z
N MET A 1 -21.74 64.73 -84.55
CA MET A 1 -22.93 63.86 -84.74
C MET A 1 -22.86 62.70 -83.75
N MET A 2 -23.90 62.58 -82.91
CA MET A 2 -24.34 61.40 -82.09
C MET A 2 -23.34 60.66 -81.28
N SER A 3 -23.17 60.94 -80.06
CA SER A 3 -23.93 60.56 -78.84
C SER A 3 -24.29 59.06 -78.75
N SER A 4 -23.66 58.36 -77.83
CA SER A 4 -24.29 57.23 -77.16
C SER A 4 -23.69 57.10 -75.75
N LYS A 5 -24.55 57.28 -74.75
CA LYS A 5 -24.30 57.05 -73.36
C LYS A 5 -24.36 55.55 -73.08
N MET A 6 -23.39 55.03 -72.34
CA MET A 6 -23.47 53.72 -71.68
C MET A 6 -23.37 53.84 -70.17
N SER A 7 -24.45 53.50 -69.52
CA SER A 7 -24.66 53.50 -68.06
C SER A 7 -23.98 52.28 -67.44
N SER A 8 -23.05 52.50 -66.52
CA SER A 8 -22.45 51.47 -65.68
C SER A 8 -23.24 51.36 -64.36
N LYS A 9 -23.92 50.21 -64.18
CA LYS A 9 -24.53 49.82 -62.90
C LYS A 9 -23.50 49.13 -62.03
N ALA A 10 -23.12 49.76 -60.95
CA ALA A 10 -22.28 49.16 -59.90
C ALA A 10 -23.10 48.15 -59.10
N PHE A 11 -22.61 46.89 -59.08
CA PHE A 11 -23.13 45.84 -58.20
C PHE A 11 -22.33 45.86 -56.88
N ALA A 12 -22.97 46.33 -55.79
CA ALA A 12 -22.43 46.26 -54.47
C ALA A 12 -22.68 44.88 -53.89
N GLY A 13 -21.64 44.03 -53.86
CA GLY A 13 -21.66 42.72 -53.18
C GLY A 13 -21.51 42.89 -51.69
N PHE A 14 -22.54 42.62 -50.90
CA PHE A 14 -22.49 42.53 -49.45
C PHE A 14 -21.88 41.19 -49.05
N ILE A 15 -20.64 41.17 -48.55
CA ILE A 15 -20.02 40.00 -47.94
C ILE A 15 -20.46 39.97 -46.48
N VAL A 16 -21.37 39.03 -46.16
CA VAL A 16 -21.76 38.72 -44.77
C VAL A 16 -20.73 37.77 -44.18
N TYR A 17 -19.87 38.26 -43.32
CA TYR A 17 -18.97 37.42 -42.48
C TYR A 17 -19.79 36.78 -41.38
N ILE A 18 -20.11 35.48 -41.50
CA ILE A 18 -20.66 34.68 -40.43
C ILE A 18 -19.49 34.33 -39.51
N LEU A 19 -19.35 35.04 -38.38
CA LEU A 19 -18.48 34.64 -37.27
C LEU A 19 -19.11 33.41 -36.57
N SER A 20 -18.69 32.22 -36.96
CA SER A 20 -18.99 31.01 -36.18
C SER A 20 -18.17 31.04 -34.90
N ALA A 21 -18.74 31.49 -33.79
CA ALA A 21 -18.19 31.38 -32.46
C ALA A 21 -18.09 29.88 -32.10
N LEU A 22 -16.91 29.32 -32.15
CA LEU A 22 -16.60 27.98 -31.67
C LEU A 22 -16.71 27.99 -30.14
N ALA A 23 -17.89 27.66 -29.60
CA ALA A 23 -18.11 27.49 -28.17
C ALA A 23 -17.36 26.20 -27.75
N LEU A 24 -16.14 26.34 -27.24
CA LEU A 24 -15.44 25.24 -26.53
C LEU A 24 -16.26 24.91 -25.27
N PRO A 25 -16.62 23.62 -25.07
CA PRO A 25 -17.29 23.26 -23.83
C PRO A 25 -16.27 23.45 -22.68
N LEU A 26 -16.55 24.40 -21.79
CA LEU A 26 -15.87 24.44 -20.50
C LEU A 26 -16.28 23.17 -19.77
N SER A 27 -15.36 22.21 -19.69
CA SER A 27 -15.46 21.08 -18.76
C SER A 27 -15.43 21.65 -17.34
N VAL A 28 -16.61 21.86 -16.77
CA VAL A 28 -16.74 22.13 -15.33
C VAL A 28 -16.29 20.86 -14.64
N ALA A 29 -15.05 20.87 -14.13
CA ALA A 29 -14.58 19.80 -13.25
C ALA A 29 -15.57 19.73 -12.08
N ALA A 30 -16.28 18.60 -11.94
CA ALA A 30 -17.18 18.38 -10.81
C ALA A 30 -16.39 18.60 -9.52
N ALA A 31 -16.94 19.38 -8.59
CA ALA A 31 -16.31 19.57 -7.28
C ALA A 31 -16.06 18.19 -6.66
N PRO A 32 -14.90 17.95 -6.04
CA PRO A 32 -14.59 16.67 -5.44
C PRO A 32 -15.66 16.32 -4.42
N THR A 33 -16.28 15.16 -4.61
CA THR A 33 -17.22 14.58 -3.65
C THR A 33 -16.43 14.00 -2.48
N GLY A 34 -16.86 14.24 -1.23
CA GLY A 34 -16.25 13.68 -0.01
C GLY A 34 -15.44 14.70 0.82
N PRO A 35 -14.88 14.26 1.95
CA PRO A 35 -14.19 15.09 2.91
C PRO A 35 -12.95 15.76 2.30
N ARG A 36 -12.66 16.99 2.75
CA ARG A 36 -11.59 17.84 2.21
C ARG A 36 -10.40 18.00 3.14
N HIS A 37 -10.54 17.61 4.38
CA HIS A 37 -9.55 17.78 5.43
C HIS A 37 -9.47 16.49 6.25
N VAL A 38 -8.76 15.50 5.73
CA VAL A 38 -8.73 14.15 6.30
C VAL A 38 -7.45 13.95 7.09
N MET A 39 -7.59 13.43 8.31
CA MET A 39 -6.48 13.11 9.21
C MET A 39 -6.38 11.59 9.41
N SER A 40 -5.18 11.05 9.40
CA SER A 40 -4.92 9.63 9.65
C SER A 40 -4.09 9.44 10.91
N LEU A 41 -4.40 8.41 11.70
CA LEU A 41 -3.82 8.14 13.02
C LEU A 41 -3.04 6.82 13.10
N SER A 42 -2.72 6.20 11.98
CA SER A 42 -1.85 5.00 11.96
C SER A 42 -1.19 4.83 10.60
N VAL A 43 0.00 4.24 10.56
CA VAL A 43 0.77 4.06 9.31
C VAL A 43 -0.04 3.36 8.22
N CYS A 44 -0.80 2.33 8.55
CA CYS A 44 -1.58 1.61 7.54
C CYS A 44 -2.73 2.44 6.96
N THR A 45 -3.33 3.32 7.75
CA THR A 45 -4.34 4.26 7.24
C THR A 45 -3.70 5.46 6.57
N ASP A 46 -2.45 5.82 6.91
CA ASP A 46 -1.67 6.83 6.21
C ASP A 46 -1.40 6.41 4.77
N ASP A 47 -0.91 5.17 4.57
CA ASP A 47 -0.62 4.64 3.24
C ASP A 47 -1.89 4.61 2.36
N LEU A 48 -3.03 4.14 2.88
CA LEU A 48 -4.30 4.19 2.18
C LEU A 48 -4.73 5.62 1.82
N LEU A 49 -4.52 6.57 2.73
CA LEU A 49 -4.88 7.96 2.51
C LEU A 49 -3.99 8.60 1.43
N LEU A 50 -2.69 8.33 1.49
CA LEU A 50 -1.69 8.84 0.54
C LEU A 50 -1.86 8.28 -0.87
N ASP A 51 -2.36 7.04 -1.01
CA ASP A 51 -2.69 6.44 -2.31
C ASP A 51 -3.98 7.00 -2.91
N LEU A 52 -4.95 7.31 -2.07
CA LEU A 52 -6.31 7.65 -2.51
C LEU A 52 -6.54 9.15 -2.66
N LEU A 53 -5.81 10.02 -1.94
CA LEU A 53 -6.06 11.45 -1.94
C LEU A 53 -4.86 12.28 -2.43
N PRO A 54 -5.13 13.39 -3.13
CA PRO A 54 -4.10 14.39 -3.38
C PRO A 54 -3.71 15.10 -2.07
N PRO A 55 -2.46 15.59 -1.95
CA PRO A 55 -1.95 16.23 -0.72
C PRO A 55 -2.84 17.36 -0.17
N GLY A 56 -3.49 18.12 -1.03
CA GLY A 56 -4.35 19.24 -0.62
C GLY A 56 -5.66 18.86 0.11
N ARG A 57 -5.98 17.56 0.20
CA ARG A 57 -7.10 17.03 0.98
C ARG A 57 -6.67 16.29 2.25
N ILE A 58 -5.37 16.17 2.47
CA ILE A 58 -4.79 15.49 3.63
C ILE A 58 -4.37 16.54 4.66
N ALA A 59 -5.01 16.51 5.82
CA ALA A 59 -4.66 17.35 6.95
C ALA A 59 -3.29 16.93 7.51
N SER A 60 -3.19 15.69 7.95
CA SER A 60 -1.94 15.12 8.46
C SER A 60 -1.96 13.59 8.41
N VAL A 61 -0.76 13.02 8.40
CA VAL A 61 -0.47 11.59 8.58
C VAL A 61 0.41 11.42 9.82
N THR A 62 0.59 10.20 10.31
CA THR A 62 1.48 9.99 11.45
C THR A 62 2.94 10.28 11.07
N TYR A 63 3.72 10.78 12.03
CA TYR A 63 5.16 11.02 11.84
C TYR A 63 5.92 9.77 11.39
N LEU A 64 5.41 8.59 11.76
CA LEU A 64 5.99 7.29 11.40
C LEU A 64 6.02 7.05 9.89
N SER A 65 5.05 7.59 9.15
CA SER A 65 4.98 7.41 7.69
C SER A 65 6.04 8.18 6.91
N ARG A 66 6.82 9.05 7.57
CA ARG A 66 8.00 9.68 6.96
C ARG A 66 9.26 8.82 7.00
N ASP A 67 9.21 7.69 7.68
CA ASP A 67 10.31 6.73 7.73
C ASP A 67 10.11 5.65 6.65
N PRO A 68 11.08 5.49 5.71
CA PRO A 68 11.00 4.48 4.65
C PRO A 68 10.94 3.04 5.17
N SER A 69 11.32 2.80 6.41
CA SER A 69 11.18 1.47 7.03
C SER A 69 9.75 1.13 7.45
N ASN A 70 8.89 2.15 7.61
CA ASN A 70 7.51 2.00 8.07
C ASN A 70 6.49 2.16 6.95
N SER A 71 6.73 3.06 5.97
CA SER A 71 5.81 3.37 4.87
C SER A 71 6.54 3.39 3.54
N TYR A 72 5.98 2.71 2.55
CA TYR A 72 6.49 2.78 1.18
C TYR A 72 6.16 4.14 0.51
N LEU A 73 5.21 4.90 1.06
CA LEU A 73 4.83 6.24 0.64
C LEU A 73 5.51 7.38 1.43
N TRP A 74 6.64 7.10 2.09
CA TRP A 74 7.37 8.07 2.92
C TRP A 74 7.66 9.40 2.21
N ALA A 75 7.95 9.37 0.91
CA ALA A 75 8.22 10.57 0.12
C ALA A 75 6.95 11.41 -0.13
N GLN A 76 5.79 10.78 -0.24
CA GLN A 76 4.49 11.45 -0.30
C GLN A 76 4.09 11.99 1.09
N ALA A 77 4.31 11.22 2.15
CA ALA A 77 4.10 11.64 3.53
C ALA A 77 4.91 12.90 3.90
N ALA A 78 6.09 13.09 3.30
CA ALA A 78 6.89 14.30 3.49
C ALA A 78 6.23 15.59 2.96
N LYS A 79 5.21 15.49 2.11
CA LYS A 79 4.53 16.64 1.47
C LYS A 79 3.27 17.11 2.22
N VAL A 80 2.87 16.43 3.28
CA VAL A 80 1.67 16.72 4.07
C VAL A 80 2.02 16.96 5.54
N GLY A 81 1.05 17.46 6.33
CA GLY A 81 1.20 17.64 7.76
C GLY A 81 1.50 16.33 8.49
N ILE A 82 2.07 16.41 9.68
CA ILE A 82 2.29 15.24 10.56
C ILE A 82 1.53 15.39 11.86
N ASN A 83 1.18 14.25 12.45
CA ASN A 83 0.64 14.14 13.80
C ASN A 83 1.31 12.99 14.57
N TYR A 84 1.09 12.94 15.87
CA TYR A 84 1.58 11.89 16.77
C TYR A 84 0.46 10.96 17.25
N GLY A 85 -0.71 11.05 16.63
CA GLY A 85 -1.87 10.18 16.88
C GLY A 85 -2.64 10.49 18.15
N SER A 86 -2.54 11.71 18.67
CA SER A 86 -3.25 12.14 19.87
C SER A 86 -4.64 12.70 19.56
N ALA A 87 -5.56 12.59 20.52
CA ALA A 87 -6.90 13.17 20.40
C ALA A 87 -6.87 14.70 20.45
N GLU A 88 -5.90 15.28 21.13
CA GLU A 88 -5.68 16.73 21.23
C GLU A 88 -5.35 17.33 19.88
N GLU A 89 -4.51 16.64 19.07
CA GLU A 89 -4.19 17.07 17.71
C GLU A 89 -5.44 17.01 16.82
N VAL A 90 -6.25 15.95 16.92
CA VAL A 90 -7.52 15.84 16.19
C VAL A 90 -8.46 16.99 16.52
N LEU A 91 -8.56 17.38 17.81
CA LEU A 91 -9.38 18.51 18.26
C LEU A 91 -8.87 19.86 17.75
N ALA A 92 -7.55 20.02 17.70
CA ALA A 92 -6.91 21.24 17.21
C ALA A 92 -7.09 21.40 15.69
N GLU A 93 -6.92 20.31 14.95
CA GLU A 93 -6.95 20.27 13.48
C GLU A 93 -8.36 20.29 12.91
N LYS A 94 -9.36 19.76 13.63
CA LYS A 94 -10.79 19.69 13.26
C LYS A 94 -10.99 19.08 11.85
N PRO A 95 -10.52 17.87 11.60
CA PRO A 95 -10.69 17.24 10.30
C PRO A 95 -12.15 16.90 10.01
N ASP A 96 -12.50 16.83 8.72
CA ASP A 96 -13.83 16.39 8.25
C ASP A 96 -14.02 14.88 8.46
N LEU A 97 -12.92 14.12 8.44
CA LEU A 97 -12.88 12.68 8.67
C LEU A 97 -11.55 12.29 9.30
N VAL A 98 -11.60 11.40 10.29
CA VAL A 98 -10.44 10.74 10.89
C VAL A 98 -10.40 9.29 10.41
N LEU A 99 -9.26 8.83 9.89
CA LEU A 99 -8.98 7.42 9.68
C LEU A 99 -8.17 6.88 10.88
N ALA A 100 -8.64 5.81 11.50
CA ALA A 100 -7.98 5.17 12.63
C ALA A 100 -7.79 3.68 12.37
N GLY A 101 -6.59 3.17 12.62
CA GLY A 101 -6.32 1.75 12.54
C GLY A 101 -6.60 1.03 13.87
N THR A 102 -6.56 -0.29 13.84
CA THR A 102 -6.72 -1.13 15.05
C THR A 102 -5.65 -0.82 16.11
N TYR A 103 -4.47 -0.39 15.68
CA TYR A 103 -3.33 -0.04 16.56
C TYR A 103 -3.41 1.39 17.11
N THR A 104 -4.30 2.24 16.61
CA THR A 104 -4.59 3.52 17.27
C THR A 104 -5.12 3.25 18.67
N THR A 105 -4.60 3.96 19.69
CA THR A 105 -4.93 3.64 21.08
C THR A 105 -6.44 3.65 21.34
N PRO A 106 -6.99 2.70 22.10
CA PRO A 106 -8.42 2.66 22.41
C PRO A 106 -8.92 3.95 23.05
N ALA A 107 -8.11 4.57 23.92
CA ALA A 107 -8.46 5.82 24.57
C ALA A 107 -8.65 6.97 23.58
N THR A 108 -7.73 7.11 22.59
CA THR A 108 -7.85 8.10 21.53
C THR A 108 -9.12 7.88 20.70
N ARG A 109 -9.38 6.65 20.26
CA ARG A 109 -10.59 6.31 19.47
C ARG A 109 -11.88 6.58 20.25
N MET A 110 -11.94 6.18 21.53
CA MET A 110 -13.11 6.45 22.38
C MET A 110 -13.35 7.95 22.57
N LEU A 111 -12.30 8.74 22.75
CA LEU A 111 -12.43 10.19 22.96
C LEU A 111 -12.95 10.86 21.68
N ILE A 112 -12.40 10.53 20.51
CA ILE A 112 -12.85 11.05 19.21
C ILE A 112 -14.35 10.74 19.00
N LYS A 113 -14.78 9.48 19.26
CA LYS A 113 -16.19 9.09 19.19
C LYS A 113 -17.07 9.86 20.16
N LYS A 114 -16.62 10.01 21.42
CA LYS A 114 -17.37 10.77 22.45
C LYS A 114 -17.56 12.23 22.07
N LEU A 115 -16.61 12.81 21.34
CA LEU A 115 -16.69 14.18 20.83
C LEU A 115 -17.53 14.31 19.56
N GLY A 116 -18.10 13.22 19.04
CA GLY A 116 -18.95 13.21 17.84
C GLY A 116 -18.22 13.51 16.54
N MET A 117 -16.89 13.35 16.52
CA MET A 117 -16.10 13.59 15.31
C MET A 117 -16.21 12.42 14.35
N PRO A 118 -16.41 12.66 13.04
CA PRO A 118 -16.47 11.60 12.04
C PRO A 118 -15.19 10.77 12.03
N MET A 119 -15.30 9.46 12.26
CA MET A 119 -14.15 8.56 12.30
C MET A 119 -14.51 7.24 11.60
N LEU A 120 -13.63 6.77 10.71
CA LEU A 120 -13.65 5.46 10.10
C LEU A 120 -12.54 4.59 10.73
N GLU A 121 -12.93 3.48 11.36
CA GLU A 121 -11.98 2.49 11.85
C GLU A 121 -11.71 1.46 10.74
N VAL A 122 -10.43 1.27 10.44
CA VAL A 122 -9.96 0.37 9.38
C VAL A 122 -9.27 -0.82 10.03
N PRO A 123 -9.80 -2.05 9.85
CA PRO A 123 -9.16 -3.26 10.34
C PRO A 123 -7.88 -3.56 9.55
N PRO A 124 -6.94 -4.37 10.10
CA PRO A 124 -5.78 -4.81 9.34
C PRO A 124 -6.19 -5.69 8.17
N ALA A 125 -5.50 -5.57 7.03
CA ALA A 125 -5.66 -6.48 5.90
C ALA A 125 -4.57 -7.56 5.94
N ASN A 126 -4.99 -8.81 6.04
CA ASN A 126 -4.11 -9.97 6.12
C ASN A 126 -4.14 -10.83 4.85
N SER A 127 -4.94 -10.44 3.87
CA SER A 127 -5.08 -11.11 2.58
C SER A 127 -5.29 -10.10 1.45
N PHE A 128 -5.11 -10.52 0.21
CA PHE A 128 -5.42 -9.67 -0.94
C PHE A 128 -6.92 -9.37 -1.06
N ASP A 129 -7.79 -10.22 -0.53
CA ASP A 129 -9.23 -9.95 -0.46
C ASP A 129 -9.55 -8.87 0.59
N ASP A 130 -8.87 -8.90 1.74
CA ASP A 130 -8.98 -7.83 2.74
C ASP A 130 -8.47 -6.50 2.17
N ILE A 131 -7.36 -6.51 1.42
CA ILE A 131 -6.83 -5.31 0.76
C ILE A 131 -7.87 -4.72 -0.20
N ARG A 132 -8.51 -5.54 -1.04
CA ARG A 132 -9.59 -5.06 -1.92
C ARG A 132 -10.75 -4.44 -1.13
N ALA A 133 -11.19 -5.13 -0.07
CA ALA A 133 -12.32 -4.70 0.73
C ALA A 133 -12.01 -3.37 1.46
N GLN A 134 -10.87 -3.27 2.13
CA GLN A 134 -10.50 -2.05 2.86
C GLN A 134 -10.24 -0.86 1.92
N THR A 135 -9.57 -1.09 0.77
CA THR A 135 -9.32 -0.03 -0.22
C THR A 135 -10.63 0.55 -0.72
N ARG A 136 -11.63 -0.30 -1.05
CA ARG A 136 -12.98 0.15 -1.44
C ARG A 136 -13.68 0.90 -0.31
N THR A 137 -13.64 0.37 0.91
CA THR A 137 -14.31 0.98 2.06
C THR A 137 -13.76 2.38 2.35
N VAL A 138 -12.44 2.52 2.37
CA VAL A 138 -11.78 3.81 2.62
C VAL A 138 -12.05 4.77 1.45
N ALA A 139 -11.89 4.31 0.22
CA ALA A 139 -12.13 5.13 -0.97
C ALA A 139 -13.57 5.64 -1.04
N HIS A 140 -14.56 4.81 -0.72
CA HIS A 140 -15.96 5.22 -0.68
C HIS A 140 -16.17 6.36 0.33
N ALA A 141 -15.61 6.24 1.54
CA ALA A 141 -15.67 7.30 2.55
C ALA A 141 -14.98 8.61 2.11
N LEU A 142 -13.98 8.49 1.23
CA LEU A 142 -13.21 9.62 0.68
C LEU A 142 -13.79 10.19 -0.61
N GLY A 143 -14.80 9.53 -1.22
CA GLY A 143 -15.34 9.88 -2.55
C GLY A 143 -14.33 9.61 -3.68
N GLN A 144 -13.56 8.50 -3.57
CA GLN A 144 -12.49 8.12 -4.48
C GLN A 144 -12.67 6.71 -5.07
N ASP A 145 -13.91 6.24 -5.25
CA ASP A 145 -14.21 4.89 -5.73
C ASP A 145 -13.50 4.54 -7.05
N ALA A 146 -13.45 5.47 -8.00
CA ALA A 146 -12.78 5.24 -9.28
C ALA A 146 -11.26 5.05 -9.15
N VAL A 147 -10.62 5.77 -8.21
CA VAL A 147 -9.19 5.62 -7.91
C VAL A 147 -8.93 4.23 -7.32
N ALA A 148 -9.76 3.82 -6.36
CA ALA A 148 -9.66 2.49 -5.75
C ALA A 148 -9.77 1.36 -6.78
N GLU A 149 -10.75 1.39 -7.67
CA GLU A 149 -10.90 0.34 -8.70
C GLU A 149 -9.70 0.30 -9.65
N SER A 150 -9.10 1.44 -9.98
CA SER A 150 -7.87 1.49 -10.77
C SER A 150 -6.68 0.84 -10.04
N LEU A 151 -6.49 1.15 -8.76
CA LEU A 151 -5.44 0.58 -7.92
C LEU A 151 -5.62 -0.94 -7.76
N ILE A 152 -6.85 -1.38 -7.47
CA ILE A 152 -7.19 -2.81 -7.33
C ILE A 152 -6.96 -3.55 -8.65
N ALA A 153 -7.35 -2.99 -9.79
CA ALA A 153 -7.16 -3.61 -11.10
C ALA A 153 -5.66 -3.81 -11.43
N ARG A 154 -4.79 -2.85 -11.03
CA ARG A 154 -3.33 -2.99 -11.14
C ARG A 154 -2.82 -4.14 -10.28
N MET A 155 -3.19 -4.19 -9.02
CA MET A 155 -2.87 -5.28 -8.09
C MET A 155 -3.29 -6.64 -8.66
N ASP A 156 -4.54 -6.75 -9.12
CA ASP A 156 -5.09 -7.98 -9.66
C ASP A 156 -4.38 -8.45 -10.93
N THR A 157 -3.93 -7.51 -11.75
CA THR A 157 -3.12 -7.82 -12.94
C THR A 157 -1.78 -8.43 -12.54
N THR A 158 -1.10 -7.84 -11.55
CA THR A 158 0.16 -8.36 -10.99
C THR A 158 -0.05 -9.77 -10.39
N LEU A 159 -1.11 -9.98 -9.62
CA LEU A 159 -1.41 -11.29 -9.02
C LEU A 159 -1.72 -12.36 -10.08
N LYS A 160 -2.44 -12.02 -11.16
CA LYS A 160 -2.69 -12.92 -12.29
C LYS A 160 -1.40 -13.30 -13.02
N GLN A 161 -0.49 -12.37 -13.22
CA GLN A 161 0.82 -12.65 -13.81
C GLN A 161 1.64 -13.58 -12.94
N LEU A 162 1.64 -13.35 -11.63
CA LEU A 162 2.28 -14.22 -10.66
C LEU A 162 1.71 -15.64 -10.71
N GLU A 163 0.40 -15.83 -10.74
CA GLU A 163 -0.23 -17.15 -10.79
C GLU A 163 0.06 -17.86 -12.12
N SER A 164 0.00 -17.15 -13.25
CA SER A 164 0.28 -17.73 -14.59
C SER A 164 1.73 -18.19 -14.77
N THR A 165 2.65 -17.63 -14.00
CA THR A 165 4.10 -17.93 -14.03
C THR A 165 4.57 -18.64 -12.77
N LYS A 166 3.66 -19.31 -12.07
CA LYS A 166 3.96 -20.00 -10.81
C LYS A 166 5.01 -21.09 -11.04
N PRO A 167 6.05 -21.14 -10.18
CA PRO A 167 7.10 -22.15 -10.32
C PRO A 167 6.56 -23.56 -10.06
N SER A 168 7.05 -24.53 -10.82
CA SER A 168 6.73 -25.95 -10.58
C SER A 168 7.40 -26.50 -9.32
N ARG A 169 8.53 -25.89 -8.90
CA ARG A 169 9.24 -26.30 -7.70
C ARG A 169 8.62 -25.61 -6.48
N VAL A 170 8.29 -26.39 -5.48
CA VAL A 170 7.89 -25.90 -4.15
C VAL A 170 9.13 -25.39 -3.41
N ILE A 171 9.07 -24.13 -2.95
CA ILE A 171 10.11 -23.51 -2.10
C ILE A 171 9.49 -23.31 -0.71
N ARG A 172 10.04 -24.01 0.28
CA ARG A 172 9.58 -23.97 1.67
C ARG A 172 10.26 -22.83 2.41
N VAL A 173 9.51 -21.88 2.93
CA VAL A 173 10.03 -20.65 3.54
C VAL A 173 9.54 -20.52 4.97
N ALA A 174 10.44 -20.12 5.86
CA ALA A 174 10.09 -19.60 7.19
C ALA A 174 10.28 -18.08 7.20
N GLY A 175 9.25 -17.33 7.57
CA GLY A 175 9.42 -15.94 8.01
C GLY A 175 10.07 -15.96 9.39
N TRP A 176 11.30 -15.49 9.52
CA TRP A 176 12.05 -15.56 10.77
C TRP A 176 12.34 -14.15 11.28
N SER A 177 11.55 -13.68 12.22
CA SER A 177 11.73 -12.38 12.86
C SER A 177 11.97 -12.61 14.34
N GLY A 178 13.20 -12.54 14.80
CA GLY A 178 13.66 -12.65 16.18
C GLY A 178 12.70 -13.13 17.28
N GLY A 179 13.21 -13.88 18.24
CA GLY A 179 12.43 -14.39 19.37
C GLY A 179 11.49 -15.54 19.03
N GLY A 180 11.84 -16.32 18.00
CA GLY A 180 11.05 -17.50 17.61
C GLY A 180 9.66 -17.18 17.03
N SER A 181 9.36 -15.92 16.75
CA SER A 181 8.10 -15.54 16.14
C SER A 181 8.13 -15.77 14.63
N VAL A 182 7.22 -16.58 14.11
CA VAL A 182 7.04 -16.81 12.68
C VAL A 182 5.62 -16.38 12.27
N PRO A 183 5.49 -15.59 11.20
CA PRO A 183 4.17 -15.26 10.66
C PRO A 183 3.57 -16.52 10.02
N GLY A 184 2.49 -17.02 10.62
CA GLY A 184 1.80 -18.23 10.19
C GLY A 184 0.66 -17.99 9.20
N LYS A 185 -0.24 -18.96 9.14
CA LYS A 185 -1.46 -18.92 8.31
C LYS A 185 -2.33 -17.69 8.63
N GLY A 186 -2.86 -17.06 7.59
CA GLY A 186 -3.77 -15.92 7.75
C GLY A 186 -3.07 -14.62 8.11
N THR A 187 -1.76 -14.53 7.90
CA THR A 187 -1.01 -13.27 7.97
C THR A 187 -0.77 -12.70 6.57
N LEU A 188 -0.52 -11.41 6.48
CA LEU A 188 -0.16 -10.76 5.22
C LEU A 188 1.11 -11.36 4.60
N PHE A 189 2.10 -11.71 5.43
CA PHE A 189 3.30 -12.42 4.98
C PHE A 189 2.96 -13.73 4.26
N ASP A 190 2.06 -14.53 4.85
CA ASP A 190 1.60 -15.79 4.23
C ASP A 190 0.93 -15.55 2.87
N ALA A 191 0.07 -14.52 2.77
CA ALA A 191 -0.59 -14.16 1.53
C ALA A 191 0.40 -13.73 0.44
N ILE A 192 1.36 -12.87 0.78
CA ILE A 192 2.42 -12.39 -0.13
C ILE A 192 3.31 -13.56 -0.57
N LEU A 193 3.75 -14.41 0.37
CA LEU A 193 4.60 -15.56 0.09
C LEU A 193 3.92 -16.56 -0.85
N ARG A 194 2.64 -16.85 -0.63
CA ARG A 194 1.86 -17.74 -1.52
C ARG A 194 1.72 -17.15 -2.93
N ALA A 195 1.45 -15.85 -3.05
CA ALA A 195 1.42 -15.17 -4.34
C ALA A 195 2.80 -15.20 -5.03
N ALA A 196 3.88 -15.11 -4.26
CA ALA A 196 5.24 -15.28 -4.77
C ALA A 196 5.54 -16.73 -5.23
N GLY A 197 4.70 -17.71 -4.89
CA GLY A 197 4.88 -19.13 -5.23
C GLY A 197 5.67 -19.94 -4.19
N GLY A 198 5.92 -19.37 -3.01
CA GLY A 198 6.49 -20.08 -1.88
C GLY A 198 5.42 -20.77 -1.02
N VAL A 199 5.86 -21.65 -0.14
CA VAL A 199 5.05 -22.33 0.87
C VAL A 199 5.56 -21.93 2.25
N ASN A 200 4.69 -21.34 3.04
CA ASN A 200 5.00 -20.98 4.42
C ASN A 200 4.96 -22.23 5.30
N ILE A 201 6.08 -22.57 5.91
CA ILE A 201 6.15 -23.76 6.78
C ILE A 201 5.31 -23.63 8.05
N ALA A 202 5.08 -22.39 8.51
CA ALA A 202 4.26 -22.12 9.68
C ALA A 202 2.75 -22.12 9.38
N SER A 203 2.34 -22.31 8.11
CA SER A 203 0.91 -22.42 7.75
C SER A 203 0.32 -23.78 8.01
N ASP A 204 1.13 -24.82 8.17
CA ASP A 204 0.68 -26.20 8.45
C ASP A 204 0.25 -26.38 9.92
N GLU A 205 0.73 -25.50 10.81
CA GLU A 205 0.29 -25.43 12.19
C GLU A 205 -0.68 -24.24 12.30
N ASP A 206 -1.80 -24.40 12.98
CA ASP A 206 -2.82 -23.32 13.15
C ASP A 206 -2.29 -22.16 14.02
N VAL A 207 -1.14 -21.62 13.65
CA VAL A 207 -0.41 -20.60 14.38
C VAL A 207 -0.29 -19.34 13.54
N SER A 208 -1.14 -18.35 13.82
CA SER A 208 -0.90 -16.96 13.38
C SER A 208 0.05 -16.33 14.38
N TYR A 209 1.30 -16.06 14.04
CA TYR A 209 2.34 -15.52 14.93
C TYR A 209 2.67 -16.43 16.14
N GLY A 210 2.88 -17.71 15.89
CA GLY A 210 3.32 -18.64 16.93
C GLY A 210 4.78 -18.51 17.30
N ALA A 211 5.09 -18.91 18.52
CA ALA A 211 6.45 -19.16 18.93
C ALA A 211 6.95 -20.41 18.21
N PHE A 212 7.95 -20.25 17.36
CA PHE A 212 8.60 -21.32 16.63
C PHE A 212 10.06 -21.33 17.11
N ASP A 213 10.41 -22.30 17.94
CA ASP A 213 11.76 -22.38 18.46
C ASP A 213 12.76 -22.91 17.42
N ILE A 214 14.05 -22.84 17.76
CA ILE A 214 15.12 -23.29 16.86
C ILE A 214 14.98 -24.79 16.54
N GLU A 215 14.51 -25.61 17.49
CA GLU A 215 14.33 -27.05 17.27
C GLU A 215 13.21 -27.32 16.27
N GLN A 216 12.10 -26.61 16.39
CA GLN A 216 10.96 -26.67 15.45
C GLN A 216 11.41 -26.21 14.06
N LEU A 217 12.18 -25.12 13.97
CA LEU A 217 12.74 -24.64 12.70
C LEU A 217 13.65 -25.71 12.05
N LEU A 218 14.57 -26.28 12.82
CA LEU A 218 15.49 -27.32 12.33
C LEU A 218 14.74 -28.60 11.91
N ARG A 219 13.67 -28.95 12.62
CA ARG A 219 12.81 -30.10 12.28
C ARG A 219 12.01 -29.84 11.01
N ALA A 220 11.47 -28.63 10.87
CA ALA A 220 10.67 -28.24 9.70
C ALA A 220 11.51 -28.10 8.42
N ARG A 221 12.82 -27.87 8.52
CA ARG A 221 13.79 -27.80 7.41
C ARG A 221 13.30 -26.91 6.26
N PRO A 222 13.09 -25.60 6.46
CA PRO A 222 12.78 -24.72 5.35
C PRO A 222 13.93 -24.67 4.35
N ASP A 223 13.61 -24.42 3.09
CA ASP A 223 14.63 -24.17 2.06
C ASP A 223 15.27 -22.79 2.26
N ILE A 224 14.49 -21.80 2.70
CA ILE A 224 14.89 -20.40 2.84
C ILE A 224 14.36 -19.82 4.15
N LEU A 225 15.17 -18.98 4.81
CA LEU A 225 14.73 -18.08 5.87
C LEU A 225 14.53 -16.66 5.32
N ALA A 226 13.36 -16.09 5.57
CA ALA A 226 13.02 -14.74 5.18
C ALA A 226 12.98 -13.84 6.42
N TYR A 227 13.74 -12.74 6.39
CA TYR A 227 13.85 -11.77 7.48
C TYR A 227 13.22 -10.45 7.07
N GLY A 228 12.47 -9.82 7.96
CA GLY A 228 12.09 -8.40 7.77
C GLY A 228 13.34 -7.51 7.88
N GLU A 229 13.47 -6.55 6.99
CA GLU A 229 14.48 -5.50 7.12
C GLU A 229 14.28 -4.80 8.47
N ASN A 230 15.36 -4.43 9.15
CA ASN A 230 15.35 -3.84 10.50
C ASN A 230 14.91 -4.77 11.66
N SER A 231 14.72 -6.07 11.44
CA SER A 231 14.53 -7.04 12.54
C SER A 231 15.80 -7.26 13.38
N VAL A 232 16.83 -6.46 13.15
CA VAL A 232 18.19 -6.62 13.70
C VAL A 232 18.46 -5.69 14.90
N SER A 233 17.44 -5.02 15.47
CA SER A 233 17.67 -4.25 16.71
C SER A 233 18.11 -5.21 17.83
N PRO A 234 19.24 -4.93 18.51
CA PRO A 234 19.75 -5.82 19.57
C PRO A 234 18.69 -6.03 20.67
N SER A 235 18.23 -7.25 20.79
CA SER A 235 17.32 -7.66 21.84
C SER A 235 17.57 -9.14 22.13
N LEU A 236 17.22 -9.62 23.31
CA LEU A 236 17.29 -11.05 23.63
C LEU A 236 16.51 -11.91 22.61
N ARG A 237 15.53 -11.32 21.94
CA ARG A 237 14.75 -11.99 20.88
C ARG A 237 15.51 -12.08 19.55
N THR A 238 16.35 -11.10 19.24
CA THR A 238 17.20 -11.13 18.04
C THR A 238 18.37 -12.09 18.18
N ASP A 239 18.80 -12.43 19.40
CA ASP A 239 19.86 -13.39 19.65
C ASP A 239 19.50 -14.79 19.14
N GLU A 240 18.24 -15.21 19.24
CA GLU A 240 17.78 -16.48 18.66
C GLU A 240 17.79 -16.46 17.13
N ALA A 241 17.36 -15.36 16.52
CA ALA A 241 17.37 -15.22 15.06
C ALA A 241 18.81 -15.21 14.50
N GLN A 242 19.76 -14.77 15.32
CA GLN A 242 21.19 -14.73 15.00
C GLN A 242 21.98 -15.88 15.63
N HIS A 243 21.31 -16.91 16.12
CA HIS A 243 21.99 -18.06 16.70
C HIS A 243 23.02 -18.65 15.72
N PRO A 244 24.30 -18.90 16.13
CA PRO A 244 25.37 -19.29 15.23
C PRO A 244 25.02 -20.47 14.33
N ILE A 245 24.32 -21.48 14.86
CA ILE A 245 23.91 -22.66 14.08
C ILE A 245 22.93 -22.29 12.95
N ILE A 246 22.03 -21.35 13.18
CA ILE A 246 21.07 -20.86 12.15
C ILE A 246 21.82 -20.07 11.08
N LEU A 247 22.74 -19.21 11.50
CA LEU A 247 23.57 -18.42 10.60
C LEU A 247 24.45 -19.31 9.72
N GLU A 248 24.98 -20.39 10.24
CA GLU A 248 25.81 -21.37 9.51
C GLU A 248 24.95 -22.20 8.55
N LEU A 249 23.87 -22.84 9.02
CA LEU A 249 23.04 -23.74 8.23
C LEU A 249 22.31 -23.02 7.08
N TYR A 250 21.96 -21.76 7.31
CA TYR A 250 21.23 -20.94 6.34
C TYR A 250 22.06 -19.79 5.75
N ALA A 251 23.40 -19.82 5.89
CA ALA A 251 24.29 -18.73 5.46
C ALA A 251 24.01 -18.21 4.04
N ARG A 252 23.60 -19.09 3.13
CA ARG A 252 23.36 -18.81 1.70
C ARG A 252 21.89 -18.95 1.30
N ARG A 253 21.00 -19.17 2.27
CA ARG A 253 19.56 -19.40 2.08
C ARG A 253 18.74 -18.47 2.95
N ARG A 254 19.24 -17.22 3.07
CA ARG A 254 18.56 -16.12 3.75
C ARG A 254 18.24 -15.03 2.75
N ILE A 255 17.04 -14.49 2.88
CA ILE A 255 16.60 -13.32 2.14
C ILE A 255 16.05 -12.29 3.10
N SER A 256 16.11 -11.02 2.74
CA SER A 256 15.40 -9.94 3.45
C SER A 256 14.21 -9.45 2.64
N TYR A 257 13.22 -8.87 3.32
CA TYR A 257 12.08 -8.20 2.71
C TYR A 257 11.79 -6.88 3.44
N PRO A 258 11.35 -5.83 2.71
CA PRO A 258 11.08 -4.52 3.29
C PRO A 258 9.83 -4.56 4.19
N ASN A 259 9.97 -4.17 5.46
CA ASN A 259 8.86 -4.17 6.41
C ASN A 259 7.68 -3.29 5.97
N ALA A 260 7.96 -2.18 5.30
CA ALA A 260 6.96 -1.22 4.84
C ALA A 260 5.85 -1.84 3.96
N LEU A 261 6.15 -2.88 3.17
CA LEU A 261 5.18 -3.56 2.29
C LEU A 261 4.54 -4.81 2.92
N TYR A 262 5.01 -5.21 4.10
CA TYR A 262 4.53 -6.40 4.82
C TYR A 262 3.83 -6.06 6.15
N GLY A 263 4.02 -4.84 6.64
CA GLY A 263 3.39 -4.34 7.87
C GLY A 263 1.95 -3.90 7.65
N CYS A 264 1.67 -3.31 6.49
CA CYS A 264 0.34 -2.82 6.10
C CYS A 264 -0.09 -3.50 4.80
N GLY A 265 -1.30 -4.05 4.78
CA GLY A 265 -1.88 -4.61 3.56
C GLY A 265 -2.36 -3.46 2.66
N VAL A 266 -1.65 -3.24 1.57
CA VAL A 266 -1.93 -2.21 0.56
C VAL A 266 -1.84 -2.83 -0.84
N VAL A 267 -2.30 -2.14 -1.86
CA VAL A 267 -2.30 -2.69 -3.23
C VAL A 267 -0.89 -3.03 -3.72
N GLU A 268 0.14 -2.34 -3.25
CA GLU A 268 1.56 -2.60 -3.54
C GLU A 268 2.11 -3.87 -2.89
N SER A 269 1.36 -4.50 -1.99
CA SER A 269 1.74 -5.84 -1.48
C SER A 269 1.82 -6.90 -2.60
N ALA A 270 1.19 -6.66 -3.75
CA ALA A 270 1.37 -7.49 -4.94
C ALA A 270 2.77 -7.30 -5.57
N ASP A 271 3.29 -6.08 -5.56
CA ASP A 271 4.65 -5.81 -6.05
C ASP A 271 5.70 -6.39 -5.08
N ALA A 272 5.40 -6.39 -3.77
CA ALA A 272 6.20 -7.12 -2.79
C ALA A 272 6.27 -8.63 -3.10
N ALA A 273 5.18 -9.24 -3.56
CA ALA A 273 5.17 -10.64 -3.98
C ALA A 273 6.03 -10.89 -5.23
N VAL A 274 6.09 -9.94 -6.18
CA VAL A 274 7.01 -10.00 -7.34
C VAL A 274 8.46 -9.97 -6.89
N ALA A 275 8.82 -9.01 -6.02
CA ALA A 275 10.16 -8.89 -5.50
C ALA A 275 10.58 -10.12 -4.68
N LEU A 276 9.68 -10.63 -3.83
CA LEU A 276 9.92 -11.84 -3.05
C LEU A 276 10.17 -13.06 -3.96
N ARG A 277 9.37 -13.22 -5.02
CA ARG A 277 9.58 -14.30 -6.01
C ARG A 277 10.99 -14.25 -6.60
N ALA A 278 11.45 -13.07 -7.02
CA ALA A 278 12.78 -12.90 -7.54
C ALA A 278 13.86 -13.32 -6.52
N SER A 279 13.74 -12.86 -5.28
CA SER A 279 14.66 -13.21 -4.20
C SER A 279 14.69 -14.72 -3.88
N LEU A 280 13.51 -15.36 -3.88
CA LEU A 280 13.40 -16.81 -3.68
C LEU A 280 14.13 -17.59 -4.78
N PHE A 281 13.94 -17.19 -6.03
CA PHE A 281 14.63 -17.85 -7.15
C PHE A 281 16.14 -17.64 -7.15
N ASP A 282 16.58 -16.42 -6.82
CA ASP A 282 18.02 -16.13 -6.74
C ASP A 282 18.72 -16.93 -5.65
N ALA A 283 18.11 -17.01 -4.46
CA ALA A 283 18.64 -17.82 -3.36
C ALA A 283 18.71 -19.33 -3.71
N MET A 284 17.76 -19.81 -4.52
CA MET A 284 17.74 -21.22 -4.93
C MET A 284 18.67 -21.55 -6.10
N ARG A 285 18.97 -20.58 -6.99
CA ARG A 285 19.91 -20.77 -8.12
C ARG A 285 21.37 -20.67 -7.68
N ASN A 286 21.65 -19.77 -6.75
CA ASN A 286 22.99 -19.44 -6.29
C ASN A 286 23.16 -19.80 -4.80
N PRO A 287 23.13 -21.08 -4.41
CA PRO A 287 23.36 -21.46 -3.01
C PRO A 287 24.77 -21.08 -2.51
N GLY A 288 25.59 -20.44 -3.36
CA GLY A 288 26.94 -19.95 -3.13
C GLY A 288 27.17 -18.46 -3.33
N GLY A 289 26.14 -17.67 -3.68
CA GLY A 289 26.27 -16.21 -3.83
C GLY A 289 26.49 -15.48 -2.49
N PRO A 290 26.94 -14.21 -2.52
CA PRO A 290 27.04 -13.40 -1.30
C PRO A 290 25.65 -13.25 -0.66
N PRO A 291 25.59 -13.09 0.69
CA PRO A 291 24.35 -12.88 1.41
C PRO A 291 23.67 -11.56 1.03
#